data_6efea8ba8c42b4c635e4432bddfe5f50
#
_entry.id   6efea8ba8c42b4c635e4432bddfe5f50
#
_cell.length_a   1.000
_cell.length_b   1.000
_cell.length_c   1.000
_cell.angle_alpha   90.00
_cell.angle_beta   90.00
_cell.angle_gamma   90.00
#
_symmetry.space_group_name_H-M   'P 1'
#
loop_
_entity.id
_entity.type
_entity.pdbx_description
1 polymer ?
#
loop_
_entity_poly.entity_id
_entity_poly.type
_entity_poly.pdbx_seq_one_letter_code
_entity_poly.pdbx_strand_id
1 'polypeptide(L)'
;MDTRTVFKSKAVELAKKLQTRFPAKLMFVLPMVEATDGEELFSGYRDSVHTQFSDRIKSRDESFFMTTSDIDDPMQMVQMLRGLWGLMSPADKEAVWKYMDLFEKLVSMDDKKSKKQL
;
A
#
# COMPACT_ATOMS: atom_id res chain seq x y z
N MET A 1 -15.64 -11.29 7.07
CA MET A 1 -14.20 -11.36 6.92
C MET A 1 -13.56 -10.07 7.46
N ASP A 2 -12.52 -10.19 8.24
CA ASP A 2 -11.86 -9.07 8.86
C ASP A 2 -11.12 -8.21 7.82
N THR A 3 -11.38 -6.90 7.84
CA THR A 3 -10.75 -5.95 6.91
C THR A 3 -9.23 -6.01 6.98
N ARG A 4 -8.68 -6.17 8.17
CA ARG A 4 -7.24 -6.22 8.37
C ARG A 4 -6.61 -7.48 7.79
N THR A 5 -7.31 -8.60 7.88
CA THR A 5 -6.88 -9.86 7.28
C THR A 5 -6.87 -9.75 5.75
N VAL A 6 -7.90 -9.14 5.17
CA VAL A 6 -7.98 -8.92 3.72
C VAL A 6 -6.87 -7.96 3.28
N PHE A 7 -6.65 -6.89 4.04
CA PHE A 7 -5.60 -5.92 3.74
C PHE A 7 -4.23 -6.61 3.66
N LYS A 8 -3.89 -7.40 4.67
CA LYS A 8 -2.61 -8.13 4.69
C LYS A 8 -2.50 -9.08 3.51
N SER A 9 -3.57 -9.82 3.21
CA SER A 9 -3.58 -10.75 2.07
C SER A 9 -3.27 -10.02 0.77
N LYS A 10 -3.86 -8.85 0.55
CA LYS A 10 -3.63 -8.06 -0.66
C LYS A 10 -2.24 -7.42 -0.68
N ALA A 11 -1.74 -6.99 0.47
CA ALA A 11 -0.37 -6.46 0.55
C ALA A 11 0.66 -7.54 0.20
N VAL A 12 0.45 -8.77 0.68
CA VAL A 12 1.32 -9.90 0.34
C VAL A 12 1.24 -10.21 -1.17
N GLU A 13 0.04 -10.19 -1.75
CA GLU A 13 -0.12 -10.40 -3.19
C GLU A 13 0.66 -9.37 -3.99
N LEU A 14 0.55 -8.10 -3.64
CA LEU A 14 1.27 -7.03 -4.33
C LEU A 14 2.78 -7.23 -4.20
N ALA A 15 3.26 -7.54 -3.00
CA ALA A 15 4.68 -7.78 -2.76
C ALA A 15 5.20 -8.94 -3.61
N LYS A 16 4.42 -10.02 -3.72
CA LYS A 16 4.80 -11.18 -4.55
C LYS A 16 4.87 -10.82 -6.03
N LYS A 17 3.91 -10.06 -6.53
CA LYS A 17 3.92 -9.62 -7.92
C LYS A 17 5.12 -8.75 -8.23
N LEU A 18 5.42 -7.80 -7.35
CA LEU A 18 6.56 -6.92 -7.53
C LEU A 18 7.88 -7.68 -7.40
N GLN A 19 7.96 -8.65 -6.50
CA GLN A 19 9.15 -9.47 -6.34
C GLN A 19 9.44 -10.29 -7.60
N THR A 20 8.41 -10.78 -8.28
CA THR A 20 8.58 -11.49 -9.55
C THR A 20 9.20 -10.60 -10.61
N ARG A 21 8.87 -9.30 -10.60
CA ARG A 21 9.40 -8.32 -11.57
C ARG A 21 10.75 -7.77 -11.16
N PHE A 22 10.99 -7.60 -9.87
CA PHE A 22 12.18 -6.95 -9.32
C PHE A 22 12.76 -7.77 -8.16
N PRO A 23 13.21 -9.01 -8.40
CA PRO A 23 13.58 -9.91 -7.31
C PRO A 23 14.71 -9.40 -6.43
N ALA A 24 15.73 -8.77 -7.02
CA ALA A 24 16.87 -8.29 -6.26
C ALA A 24 16.51 -7.14 -5.32
N LYS A 25 15.57 -6.28 -5.74
CA LYS A 25 15.21 -5.10 -4.96
C LYS A 25 14.19 -5.40 -3.86
N LEU A 26 13.45 -6.49 -3.98
CA LEU A 26 12.36 -6.82 -3.06
C LEU A 26 12.64 -8.06 -2.22
N MET A 27 13.89 -8.54 -2.22
CA MET A 27 14.24 -9.78 -1.56
C MET A 27 13.92 -9.77 -0.04
N PHE A 28 13.94 -8.59 0.60
CA PHE A 28 13.63 -8.47 2.03
C PHE A 28 12.21 -7.98 2.30
N VAL A 29 11.52 -7.45 1.29
CA VAL A 29 10.20 -6.83 1.49
C VAL A 29 9.12 -7.87 1.72
N LEU A 30 9.07 -8.92 0.90
CA LEU A 30 8.04 -9.94 1.05
C LEU A 30 8.09 -10.64 2.41
N PRO A 31 9.25 -11.11 2.90
CA PRO A 31 9.31 -11.69 4.24
C PRO A 31 8.89 -10.71 5.34
N MET A 32 9.25 -9.44 5.19
CA MET A 32 8.88 -8.41 6.15
C MET A 32 7.36 -8.22 6.21
N VAL A 33 6.71 -8.14 5.05
CA VAL A 33 5.25 -7.99 4.99
C VAL A 33 4.56 -9.22 5.55
N GLU A 34 5.04 -10.41 5.22
CA GLU A 34 4.47 -11.66 5.73
C GLU A 34 4.60 -11.77 7.24
N ALA A 35 5.69 -11.27 7.81
CA ALA A 35 5.95 -11.33 9.24
C ALA A 35 5.22 -10.26 10.04
N THR A 36 4.71 -9.22 9.38
CA THR A 36 4.05 -8.11 10.06
C THR A 36 2.56 -8.42 10.25
N ASP A 37 2.06 -8.15 11.46
CA ASP A 37 0.65 -8.35 11.79
C ASP A 37 -0.26 -7.50 10.90
N GLY A 38 -1.42 -8.06 10.52
CA GLY A 38 -2.38 -7.36 9.67
C GLY A 38 -2.88 -6.05 10.27
N GLU A 39 -3.06 -5.99 11.58
CA GLU A 39 -3.45 -4.76 12.28
C GLU A 39 -2.38 -3.67 12.10
N GLU A 40 -1.12 -4.05 12.23
CA GLU A 40 0.00 -3.12 12.10
C GLU A 40 0.14 -2.61 10.67
N LEU A 41 -0.01 -3.47 9.68
CA LEU A 41 0.00 -3.08 8.27
C LEU A 41 -1.15 -2.13 7.96
N PHE A 42 -2.35 -2.47 8.42
CA PHE A 42 -3.56 -1.70 8.16
C PHE A 42 -3.47 -0.31 8.79
N SER A 43 -3.16 -0.24 10.09
CA SER A 43 -3.10 1.04 10.80
C SER A 43 -1.95 1.90 10.30
N GLY A 44 -0.82 1.30 9.95
CA GLY A 44 0.30 2.04 9.35
C GLY A 44 -0.09 2.70 8.05
N TYR A 45 -0.78 1.97 7.17
CA TYR A 45 -1.28 2.53 5.91
C TYR A 45 -2.31 3.63 6.17
N ARG A 46 -3.31 3.34 7.01
CA ARG A 46 -4.37 4.29 7.32
C ARG A 46 -3.80 5.62 7.84
N ASP A 47 -2.91 5.54 8.82
CA ASP A 47 -2.43 6.73 9.51
C ASP A 47 -1.39 7.51 8.71
N SER A 48 -0.56 6.81 7.94
CA SER A 48 0.55 7.45 7.21
C SER A 48 0.20 7.80 5.77
N VAL A 49 -0.64 7.02 5.12
CA VAL A 49 -0.92 7.18 3.68
C VAL A 49 -2.35 7.65 3.43
N HIS A 50 -3.33 6.91 3.90
CA HIS A 50 -4.75 7.23 3.62
C HIS A 50 -5.13 8.62 4.16
N THR A 51 -4.78 8.92 5.41
CA THR A 51 -5.16 10.16 6.06
C THR A 51 -4.65 11.40 5.32
N GLN A 52 -3.45 11.30 4.76
CA GLN A 52 -2.77 12.45 4.15
C GLN A 52 -2.90 12.51 2.63
N PHE A 53 -2.99 11.37 1.96
CA PHE A 53 -2.80 11.29 0.50
C PHE A 53 -3.93 10.60 -0.25
N SER A 54 -5.06 10.35 0.41
CA SER A 54 -6.20 9.66 -0.18
C SER A 54 -6.65 10.26 -1.52
N ASP A 55 -6.76 11.60 -1.58
CA ASP A 55 -7.18 12.28 -2.80
C ASP A 55 -6.19 12.11 -3.95
N ARG A 56 -4.90 12.15 -3.64
CA ARG A 56 -3.85 11.96 -4.66
C ARG A 56 -3.85 10.54 -5.19
N ILE A 57 -4.11 9.56 -4.32
CA ILE A 57 -4.20 8.16 -4.72
C ILE A 57 -5.43 7.95 -5.62
N LYS A 58 -6.57 8.51 -5.24
CA LYS A 58 -7.81 8.39 -6.03
C LYS A 58 -7.66 8.99 -7.42
N SER A 59 -6.93 10.09 -7.54
CA SER A 59 -6.68 10.75 -8.83
C SER A 59 -5.52 10.13 -9.61
N ARG A 60 -4.85 9.11 -9.04
CA ARG A 60 -3.69 8.45 -9.62
C ARG A 60 -2.57 9.42 -9.94
N ASP A 61 -2.30 10.31 -8.99
CA ASP A 61 -1.28 11.35 -9.12
C ASP A 61 0.11 10.75 -8.90
N GLU A 62 0.86 10.52 -9.97
CA GLU A 62 2.20 9.94 -9.92
C GLU A 62 3.16 10.77 -9.08
N SER A 63 2.93 12.07 -8.95
CA SER A 63 3.79 12.93 -8.14
C SER A 63 3.79 12.50 -6.68
N PHE A 64 2.76 11.80 -6.22
CA PHE A 64 2.74 11.21 -4.89
C PHE A 64 3.98 10.36 -4.63
N PHE A 65 4.37 9.50 -5.60
CA PHE A 65 5.54 8.65 -5.45
C PHE A 65 6.86 9.39 -5.70
N MET A 66 6.81 10.48 -6.47
CA MET A 66 8.02 11.17 -6.90
C MET A 66 8.46 12.28 -5.95
N THR A 67 7.53 12.90 -5.26
CA THR A 67 7.80 14.12 -4.47
C THR A 67 7.63 13.95 -2.97
N THR A 68 6.99 12.88 -2.52
CA THR A 68 6.72 12.67 -1.10
C THR A 68 7.91 12.00 -0.44
N SER A 69 8.80 12.81 0.14
CA SER A 69 10.03 12.31 0.75
C SER A 69 9.94 12.12 2.26
N ASP A 70 8.97 12.77 2.92
CA ASP A 70 8.88 12.83 4.39
C ASP A 70 7.68 12.07 4.95
N ILE A 71 7.24 11.03 4.24
CA ILE A 71 6.19 10.16 4.74
C ILE A 71 6.72 9.30 5.89
N ASP A 72 6.01 9.33 7.01
CA ASP A 72 6.23 8.40 8.09
C ASP A 72 5.55 7.08 7.71
N ASP A 73 6.28 6.25 7.00
CA ASP A 73 5.81 4.98 6.46
C ASP A 73 6.55 3.85 7.19
N PRO A 74 5.95 3.29 8.26
CA PRO A 74 6.64 2.28 9.07
C PRO A 74 7.03 1.04 8.29
N MET A 75 6.35 0.74 7.19
CA MET A 75 6.67 -0.40 6.35
C MET A 75 7.56 -0.03 5.18
N GLN A 76 7.87 1.25 5.02
CA GLN A 76 8.67 1.77 3.91
C GLN A 76 8.13 1.39 2.53
N MET A 77 6.83 1.09 2.44
CA MET A 77 6.20 0.67 1.20
C MET A 77 6.18 1.79 0.16
N VAL A 78 5.84 3.01 0.59
CA VAL A 78 5.80 4.16 -0.33
C VAL A 78 7.20 4.46 -0.85
N GLN A 79 8.20 4.42 0.02
CA GLN A 79 9.59 4.67 -0.39
C GLN A 79 10.11 3.59 -1.33
N MET A 80 9.73 2.33 -1.07
CA MET A 80 10.07 1.22 -1.95
C MET A 80 9.45 1.43 -3.34
N LEU A 81 8.17 1.74 -3.40
CA LEU A 81 7.47 1.98 -4.66
C LEU A 81 8.06 3.18 -5.39
N ARG A 82 8.42 4.22 -4.66
CA ARG A 82 9.09 5.38 -5.23
C ARG A 82 10.40 5.00 -5.92
N GLY A 83 11.20 4.17 -5.28
CA GLY A 83 12.47 3.72 -5.86
C GLY A 83 12.28 2.87 -7.11
N LEU A 84 11.17 2.16 -7.22
CA LEU A 84 10.87 1.29 -8.35
C LEU A 84 10.06 1.96 -9.45
N TRP A 85 9.40 3.09 -9.15
CA TRP A 85 8.40 3.70 -10.04
C TRP A 85 8.95 3.99 -11.42
N GLY A 86 10.15 4.54 -11.50
CA GLY A 86 10.79 4.85 -12.77
C GLY A 86 11.20 3.62 -13.58
N LEU A 87 11.26 2.45 -12.93
CA LEU A 87 11.63 1.19 -13.59
C LEU A 87 10.40 0.37 -14.01
N MET A 88 9.22 0.79 -13.60
CA MET A 88 7.98 0.04 -13.86
C MET A 88 7.43 0.35 -15.25
N SER A 89 6.92 -0.71 -15.92
CA SER A 89 6.15 -0.55 -17.15
C SER A 89 4.77 0.07 -16.81
N PRO A 90 4.04 0.59 -17.83
CA PRO A 90 2.67 1.05 -17.60
C PRO A 90 1.76 -0.02 -16.99
N ALA A 91 1.95 -1.30 -17.36
CA ALA A 91 1.18 -2.39 -16.78
C ALA A 91 1.50 -2.60 -15.31
N ASP A 92 2.77 -2.48 -14.92
CA ASP A 92 3.19 -2.58 -13.52
C ASP A 92 2.58 -1.46 -12.69
N LYS A 93 2.62 -0.22 -13.21
CA LYS A 93 2.04 0.95 -12.55
C LYS A 93 0.54 0.80 -12.36
N GLU A 94 -0.15 0.30 -13.37
CA GLU A 94 -1.60 0.07 -13.29
C GLU A 94 -1.91 -0.96 -12.20
N ALA A 95 -1.13 -2.01 -12.08
CA ALA A 95 -1.31 -3.00 -11.03
C ALA A 95 -1.15 -2.38 -9.64
N VAL A 96 -0.13 -1.53 -9.44
CA VAL A 96 0.07 -0.82 -8.18
C VAL A 96 -1.14 0.05 -7.86
N TRP A 97 -1.62 0.84 -8.83
CA TRP A 97 -2.78 1.69 -8.61
C TRP A 97 -4.04 0.90 -8.23
N LYS A 98 -4.25 -0.26 -8.84
CA LYS A 98 -5.39 -1.11 -8.50
C LYS A 98 -5.30 -1.60 -7.05
N TYR A 99 -4.11 -1.98 -6.59
CA TYR A 99 -3.96 -2.37 -5.20
C TYR A 99 -4.13 -1.20 -4.24
N MET A 100 -3.63 -0.01 -4.61
CA MET A 100 -3.84 1.19 -3.80
C MET A 100 -5.32 1.54 -3.70
N ASP A 101 -6.06 1.45 -4.81
CA ASP A 101 -7.52 1.67 -4.80
C ASP A 101 -8.21 0.69 -3.84
N LEU A 102 -7.78 -0.57 -3.85
CA LEU A 102 -8.33 -1.58 -2.96
C LEU A 102 -8.03 -1.26 -1.49
N PHE A 103 -6.81 -0.85 -1.18
CA PHE A 103 -6.43 -0.45 0.17
C PHE A 103 -7.27 0.73 0.65
N GLU A 104 -7.49 1.74 -0.21
CA GLU A 104 -8.34 2.88 0.11
C GLU A 104 -9.78 2.45 0.41
N LYS A 105 -10.30 1.51 -0.38
CA LYS A 105 -11.63 0.98 -0.19
C LYS A 105 -11.76 0.24 1.15
N LEU A 106 -10.76 -0.57 1.49
CA LEU A 106 -10.77 -1.31 2.75
C LEU A 106 -10.74 -0.37 3.96
N VAL A 107 -9.94 0.68 3.91
CA VAL A 107 -9.90 1.69 4.99
C VAL A 107 -11.25 2.39 5.10
N SER A 108 -11.86 2.76 3.97
CA SER A 108 -13.17 3.42 3.98
C SER A 108 -14.26 2.52 4.56
N MET A 109 -14.22 1.23 4.25
CA MET A 109 -15.17 0.27 4.81
C MET A 109 -15.03 0.14 6.32
N ASP A 110 -13.81 0.12 6.83
CA ASP A 110 -13.54 0.04 8.25
C ASP A 110 -14.03 1.28 8.97
N ASP A 111 -13.80 2.46 8.40
CA ASP A 111 -14.30 3.73 8.95
C ASP A 111 -15.82 3.74 9.06
N LYS A 112 -16.51 3.24 8.05
CA LYS A 112 -17.98 3.16 8.06
C LYS A 112 -18.48 2.23 9.16
N LYS A 113 -17.81 1.10 9.40
CA LYS A 113 -18.16 0.21 10.49
C LYS A 113 -17.97 0.87 11.84
N SER A 114 -16.88 1.60 12.03
CA SER A 114 -16.62 2.32 13.27
C SER A 114 -17.69 3.36 13.54
N LYS A 115 -18.12 4.09 12.51
CA LYS A 115 -19.18 5.12 12.66
C LYS A 115 -20.53 4.50 12.99
N LYS A 116 -20.82 3.30 12.47
CA LYS A 116 -22.09 2.63 12.77
C LYS A 116 -22.17 2.12 14.20
N GLN A 117 -21.06 1.88 14.83
CA GLN A 117 -20.99 1.38 16.21
C GLN A 117 -21.15 2.51 17.24
N LEU A 118 -21.08 3.73 16.80
CA LEU A 118 -21.28 4.90 17.66
C LEU A 118 -22.74 5.35 17.65
#